data_38894c80969ddc521db587fb9e40e70c
#
_entry.id   38894c80969ddc521db587fb9e40e70c
#
_cell.length_a   1.000
_cell.length_b   1.000
_cell.length_c   1.000
_cell.angle_alpha   90.00
_cell.angle_beta   90.00
_cell.angle_gamma   90.00
#
_symmetry.space_group_name_H-M   'P 1'
#
loop_
_entity.id
_entity.type
_entity.pdbx_description
1 polymer ?
#
loop_
_entity_poly.entity_id
_entity_poly.type
_entity_poly.pdbx_seq_one_letter_code
_entity_poly.pdbx_strand_id
1 'polypeptide(L)'
;MSQKDYAHPEALVSTEWVAAHLDDPSVRIVESNEDVLLYDTGHLPGAVHIDWRADLQDQTVRDYIDPAEFAAVCSKNGIGPDTTCVFYGDKSNWWACYALWVFRLFGHNNVKIMNGGRDKWVAEGRPLTREKPRYAPVEYPVLSVRRDAEIRAFFEDADQHSKSGLPLIDVRSPGEFRGEITHMPEYPQEGVLRGGHVPGAKSVPWKTAVNDDGTFKSREELEKIYTQGCALSPDKDIVAYCRIGERSSHTWFVLTYLLGYKNVRNYDGSWTEWGNRVRAPIARGE
;
A
#
# COMPACT_ATOMS: atom_id res chain seq x y z
N MET A 1 9.77 9.52 -20.42
CA MET A 1 9.43 8.11 -20.68
C MET A 1 7.96 7.90 -20.37
N SER A 2 7.28 7.10 -21.15
CA SER A 2 5.81 7.00 -21.12
C SER A 2 5.36 6.03 -20.03
N GLN A 3 4.33 6.40 -19.26
CA GLN A 3 3.58 5.52 -18.34
C GLN A 3 3.09 4.22 -19.02
N LYS A 4 3.09 4.19 -20.35
CA LYS A 4 2.71 3.04 -21.19
C LYS A 4 3.66 1.85 -21.10
N ASP A 5 4.85 2.03 -20.52
CA ASP A 5 5.87 0.98 -20.45
C ASP A 5 5.68 0.04 -19.23
N TYR A 6 4.86 0.42 -18.25
CA TYR A 6 4.53 -0.45 -17.12
C TYR A 6 3.73 -1.69 -17.55
N ALA A 7 3.79 -2.75 -16.75
CA ALA A 7 3.08 -4.00 -17.05
C ALA A 7 1.55 -3.81 -17.04
N HIS A 8 1.05 -2.97 -16.11
CA HIS A 8 -0.36 -2.60 -15.97
C HIS A 8 -0.49 -1.07 -15.93
N PRO A 9 -0.30 -0.38 -17.08
CA PRO A 9 -0.32 1.07 -17.12
C PRO A 9 -1.67 1.68 -16.71
N GLU A 10 -2.75 0.91 -16.84
CA GLU A 10 -4.11 1.30 -16.46
C GLU A 10 -4.30 1.45 -14.94
N ALA A 11 -3.42 0.84 -14.13
CA ALA A 11 -3.49 0.93 -12.67
C ALA A 11 -2.92 2.24 -12.10
N LEU A 12 -2.23 3.02 -12.91
CA LEU A 12 -1.62 4.28 -12.52
C LEU A 12 -2.19 5.41 -13.39
N VAL A 13 -2.74 6.46 -12.77
CA VAL A 13 -3.33 7.61 -13.48
C VAL A 13 -2.63 8.91 -13.11
N SER A 14 -2.59 9.88 -14.03
CA SER A 14 -2.03 11.19 -13.74
C SER A 14 -3.02 12.09 -12.99
N THR A 15 -2.52 13.17 -12.44
CA THR A 15 -3.35 14.24 -11.84
C THR A 15 -4.30 14.88 -12.85
N GLU A 16 -3.89 15.00 -14.14
CA GLU A 16 -4.74 15.48 -15.24
C GLU A 16 -5.90 14.53 -15.50
N TRP A 17 -5.61 13.21 -15.50
CA TRP A 17 -6.65 12.21 -15.67
C TRP A 17 -7.67 12.31 -14.54
N VAL A 18 -7.22 12.40 -13.29
CA VAL A 18 -8.11 12.56 -12.13
C VAL A 18 -8.95 13.83 -12.25
N ALA A 19 -8.32 14.95 -12.61
CA ALA A 19 -9.04 16.23 -12.79
C ALA A 19 -10.14 16.16 -13.86
N ALA A 20 -9.93 15.36 -14.90
CA ALA A 20 -10.92 15.15 -15.96
C ALA A 20 -12.06 14.20 -15.57
N HIS A 21 -11.92 13.44 -14.48
CA HIS A 21 -12.90 12.42 -14.04
C HIS A 21 -13.48 12.68 -12.64
N LEU A 22 -13.35 13.91 -12.11
CA LEU A 22 -13.90 14.24 -10.78
C LEU A 22 -15.43 14.08 -10.73
N ASP A 23 -16.13 14.36 -11.84
CA ASP A 23 -17.59 14.28 -11.95
C ASP A 23 -18.07 12.99 -12.62
N ASP A 24 -17.19 12.03 -12.89
CA ASP A 24 -17.56 10.74 -13.49
C ASP A 24 -18.24 9.84 -12.44
N PRO A 25 -19.51 9.47 -12.61
CA PRO A 25 -20.24 8.66 -11.64
C PRO A 25 -19.66 7.24 -11.49
N SER A 26 -18.93 6.75 -12.49
CA SER A 26 -18.26 5.43 -12.47
C SER A 26 -16.91 5.45 -11.74
N VAL A 27 -16.42 6.65 -11.37
CA VAL A 27 -15.14 6.85 -10.68
C VAL A 27 -15.41 7.33 -9.25
N ARG A 28 -14.66 6.79 -8.30
CA ARG A 28 -14.64 7.28 -6.92
C ARG A 28 -13.20 7.61 -6.52
N ILE A 29 -12.97 8.88 -6.22
CA ILE A 29 -11.68 9.33 -5.69
C ILE A 29 -11.67 9.03 -4.20
N VAL A 30 -10.61 8.35 -3.73
CA VAL A 30 -10.48 7.88 -2.34
C VAL A 30 -9.19 8.45 -1.75
N GLU A 31 -9.32 9.25 -0.70
CA GLU A 31 -8.18 9.74 0.07
C GLU A 31 -7.92 8.81 1.26
N SER A 32 -6.69 8.32 1.37
CA SER A 32 -6.21 7.59 2.54
C SER A 32 -4.80 8.06 2.88
N ASN A 33 -4.64 8.71 4.03
CA ASN A 33 -3.44 9.41 4.47
C ASN A 33 -2.82 8.74 5.70
N GLU A 34 -1.55 9.03 5.92
CA GLU A 34 -0.90 8.82 7.21
C GLU A 34 -1.51 9.75 8.26
N ASP A 35 -1.58 11.05 7.97
CA ASP A 35 -2.29 12.03 8.79
C ASP A 35 -3.79 12.04 8.42
N VAL A 36 -4.58 11.30 9.20
CA VAL A 36 -6.03 11.19 8.98
C VAL A 36 -6.77 12.53 9.08
N LEU A 37 -6.19 13.54 9.74
CA LEU A 37 -6.78 14.87 9.86
C LEU A 37 -6.55 15.72 8.61
N LEU A 38 -5.65 15.32 7.73
CA LEU A 38 -5.28 16.08 6.54
C LEU A 38 -6.47 16.26 5.58
N TYR A 39 -7.35 15.27 5.49
CA TYR A 39 -8.57 15.35 4.68
C TYR A 39 -9.45 16.56 5.05
N ASP A 40 -9.63 16.83 6.33
CA ASP A 40 -10.45 17.95 6.82
C ASP A 40 -9.81 19.32 6.58
N THR A 41 -8.50 19.39 6.36
CA THR A 41 -7.82 20.64 5.98
C THR A 41 -8.07 21.04 4.53
N GLY A 42 -8.42 20.05 3.69
CA GLY A 42 -8.74 20.21 2.27
C GLY A 42 -8.38 18.94 1.50
N HIS A 43 -9.26 18.47 0.64
CA HIS A 43 -9.14 17.26 -0.17
C HIS A 43 -9.55 17.52 -1.63
N LEU A 44 -9.32 16.58 -2.53
CA LEU A 44 -9.75 16.71 -3.92
C LEU A 44 -11.29 16.79 -3.98
N PRO A 45 -11.86 17.63 -4.87
CA PRO A 45 -13.32 17.69 -5.03
C PRO A 45 -13.92 16.30 -5.28
N GLY A 46 -14.99 15.98 -4.57
CA GLY A 46 -15.66 14.68 -4.68
C GLY A 46 -14.93 13.48 -4.04
N ALA A 47 -13.75 13.67 -3.46
CA ALA A 47 -13.04 12.59 -2.81
C ALA A 47 -13.70 12.16 -1.50
N VAL A 48 -13.87 10.86 -1.30
CA VAL A 48 -14.25 10.27 -0.01
C VAL A 48 -13.01 9.97 0.82
N HIS A 49 -13.15 10.02 2.14
CA HIS A 49 -12.09 9.65 3.07
C HIS A 49 -12.27 8.20 3.53
N ILE A 50 -11.21 7.43 3.47
CA ILE A 50 -11.12 6.12 4.10
C ILE A 50 -9.96 6.16 5.10
N ASP A 51 -10.32 6.18 6.37
CA ASP A 51 -9.36 6.07 7.47
C ASP A 51 -8.88 4.62 7.56
N TRP A 52 -7.59 4.41 7.31
CA TRP A 52 -6.99 3.08 7.27
C TRP A 52 -7.16 2.29 8.58
N ARG A 53 -7.27 2.99 9.72
CA ARG A 53 -7.44 2.37 11.05
C ARG A 53 -8.92 2.16 11.40
N ALA A 54 -9.72 3.20 11.28
CA ALA A 54 -11.12 3.17 11.71
C ALA A 54 -12.03 2.43 10.71
N ASP A 55 -11.75 2.55 9.40
CA ASP A 55 -12.62 1.98 8.36
C ASP A 55 -12.11 0.63 7.81
N LEU A 56 -10.83 0.28 7.99
CA LEU A 56 -10.26 -0.93 7.35
C LEU A 56 -9.76 -1.99 8.33
N GLN A 57 -9.59 -1.67 9.62
CA GLN A 57 -9.10 -2.62 10.62
C GLN A 57 -10.18 -2.95 11.66
N ASP A 58 -10.22 -4.20 12.08
CA ASP A 58 -11.01 -4.60 13.24
C ASP A 58 -10.45 -3.93 14.50
N GLN A 59 -11.34 -3.43 15.37
CA GLN A 59 -10.95 -2.64 16.53
C GLN A 59 -10.58 -3.48 17.75
N THR A 60 -10.75 -4.78 17.69
CA THR A 60 -10.51 -5.72 18.79
C THR A 60 -9.47 -6.80 18.46
N VAL A 61 -9.43 -7.22 17.21
CA VAL A 61 -8.47 -8.21 16.69
C VAL A 61 -7.52 -7.52 15.74
N ARG A 62 -6.22 -7.80 15.80
CA ARG A 62 -5.26 -7.28 14.83
C ARG A 62 -5.46 -7.99 13.48
N ASP A 63 -6.51 -7.59 12.79
CA ASP A 63 -6.88 -8.04 11.45
C ASP A 63 -7.66 -6.92 10.73
N TYR A 64 -8.06 -7.14 9.51
CA TYR A 64 -8.98 -6.27 8.77
C TYR A 64 -10.42 -6.52 9.20
N ILE A 65 -11.29 -5.53 8.95
CA ILE A 65 -12.74 -5.66 9.08
C ILE A 65 -13.26 -6.91 8.37
N ASP A 66 -14.45 -7.35 8.72
CA ASP A 66 -15.08 -8.47 8.04
C ASP A 66 -15.66 -8.08 6.66
N PRO A 67 -16.03 -9.05 5.81
CA PRO A 67 -16.58 -8.77 4.48
C PRO A 67 -17.89 -7.96 4.48
N ALA A 68 -18.73 -8.08 5.52
CA ALA A 68 -19.95 -7.30 5.61
C ALA A 68 -19.69 -5.84 6.00
N GLU A 69 -18.74 -5.62 6.89
CA GLU A 69 -18.24 -4.29 7.26
C GLU A 69 -17.58 -3.60 6.06
N PHE A 70 -16.76 -4.32 5.28
CA PHE A 70 -16.18 -3.79 4.05
C PHE A 70 -17.26 -3.39 3.04
N ALA A 71 -18.28 -4.23 2.83
CA ALA A 71 -19.40 -3.91 1.96
C ALA A 71 -20.15 -2.65 2.45
N ALA A 72 -20.31 -2.47 3.77
CA ALA A 72 -20.90 -1.27 4.35
C ALA A 72 -20.03 -0.02 4.12
N VAL A 73 -18.70 -0.13 4.26
CA VAL A 73 -17.74 0.96 3.95
C VAL A 73 -17.86 1.37 2.48
N CYS A 74 -17.90 0.41 1.55
CA CYS A 74 -18.10 0.69 0.13
C CYS A 74 -19.45 1.36 -0.13
N SER A 75 -20.54 0.77 0.37
CA SER A 75 -21.90 1.25 0.19
C SER A 75 -22.07 2.71 0.62
N LYS A 76 -21.65 3.06 1.85
CA LYS A 76 -21.78 4.43 2.39
C LYS A 76 -21.03 5.48 1.57
N ASN A 77 -19.97 5.07 0.87
CA ASN A 77 -19.12 5.93 0.04
C ASN A 77 -19.53 5.92 -1.44
N GLY A 78 -20.68 5.30 -1.78
CA GLY A 78 -21.16 5.21 -3.16
C GLY A 78 -20.25 4.38 -4.05
N ILE A 79 -19.55 3.41 -3.50
CA ILE A 79 -18.68 2.48 -4.22
C ILE A 79 -19.45 1.19 -4.46
N GLY A 80 -19.78 0.92 -5.71
CA GLY A 80 -20.35 -0.34 -6.16
C GLY A 80 -19.26 -1.31 -6.66
N PRO A 81 -19.62 -2.55 -7.02
CA PRO A 81 -18.66 -3.56 -7.47
C PRO A 81 -17.90 -3.17 -8.75
N ASP A 82 -18.52 -2.37 -9.62
CA ASP A 82 -17.96 -1.93 -10.89
C ASP A 82 -17.33 -0.52 -10.82
N THR A 83 -17.39 0.15 -9.67
CA THR A 83 -16.83 1.49 -9.48
C THR A 83 -15.31 1.45 -9.58
N THR A 84 -14.74 2.32 -10.39
CA THR A 84 -13.29 2.52 -10.42
C THR A 84 -12.85 3.38 -9.23
N CYS A 85 -12.14 2.79 -8.28
CA CYS A 85 -11.59 3.51 -7.14
C CYS A 85 -10.19 4.03 -7.46
N VAL A 86 -10.01 5.35 -7.37
CA VAL A 86 -8.71 6.00 -7.56
C VAL A 86 -8.20 6.48 -6.22
N PHE A 87 -7.18 5.81 -5.73
CA PHE A 87 -6.59 6.11 -4.43
C PHE A 87 -5.50 7.17 -4.53
N TYR A 88 -5.46 8.07 -3.57
CA TYR A 88 -4.38 9.03 -3.36
C TYR A 88 -4.19 9.32 -1.88
N GLY A 89 -3.04 9.85 -1.52
CA GLY A 89 -2.75 10.24 -0.14
C GLY A 89 -1.47 11.07 -0.04
N ASP A 90 -1.07 11.33 1.20
CA ASP A 90 0.21 11.94 1.56
C ASP A 90 1.39 10.96 1.44
N LYS A 91 2.58 11.42 1.82
CA LYS A 91 3.79 10.58 1.92
C LYS A 91 4.04 9.71 0.68
N SER A 92 3.90 10.28 -0.52
CA SER A 92 4.07 9.57 -1.80
C SER A 92 3.18 8.33 -1.93
N ASN A 93 1.93 8.41 -1.48
CA ASN A 93 0.90 7.38 -1.63
C ASN A 93 1.09 6.07 -0.83
N TRP A 94 1.96 6.01 0.17
CA TRP A 94 2.13 4.73 0.84
C TRP A 94 0.85 4.20 1.50
N TRP A 95 0.05 5.09 2.17
CA TRP A 95 -1.25 4.70 2.73
C TRP A 95 -2.34 4.51 1.66
N ALA A 96 -2.28 5.26 0.57
CA ALA A 96 -3.13 5.03 -0.58
C ALA A 96 -2.90 3.64 -1.19
N CYS A 97 -1.64 3.21 -1.33
CA CYS A 97 -1.30 1.85 -1.75
C CYS A 97 -1.77 0.80 -0.74
N TYR A 98 -1.73 1.11 0.58
CA TYR A 98 -2.25 0.21 1.61
C TYR A 98 -3.77 0.05 1.49
N ALA A 99 -4.52 1.15 1.38
CA ALA A 99 -5.98 1.08 1.20
C ALA A 99 -6.35 0.34 -0.08
N LEU A 100 -5.65 0.59 -1.20
CA LEU A 100 -5.82 -0.15 -2.45
C LEU A 100 -5.58 -1.65 -2.23
N TRP A 101 -4.49 -2.02 -1.53
CA TRP A 101 -4.17 -3.42 -1.26
C TRP A 101 -5.26 -4.10 -0.41
N VAL A 102 -5.82 -3.40 0.60
CA VAL A 102 -6.95 -3.91 1.39
C VAL A 102 -8.19 -4.10 0.50
N PHE A 103 -8.51 -3.16 -0.39
CA PHE A 103 -9.60 -3.33 -1.37
C PHE A 103 -9.39 -4.58 -2.24
N ARG A 104 -8.15 -4.84 -2.63
CA ARG A 104 -7.79 -6.06 -3.37
C ARG A 104 -7.96 -7.33 -2.54
N LEU A 105 -7.71 -7.30 -1.23
CA LEU A 105 -8.02 -8.43 -0.33
C LEU A 105 -9.50 -8.77 -0.36
N PHE A 106 -10.36 -7.75 -0.40
CA PHE A 106 -11.81 -7.90 -0.51
C PHE A 106 -12.32 -8.06 -1.94
N GLY A 107 -11.42 -8.31 -2.91
CA GLY A 107 -11.80 -8.65 -4.29
C GLY A 107 -12.24 -7.46 -5.15
N HIS A 108 -12.17 -6.22 -4.67
CA HIS A 108 -12.42 -5.05 -5.51
C HIS A 108 -11.27 -4.87 -6.49
N ASN A 109 -11.53 -5.10 -7.78
CA ASN A 109 -10.47 -5.17 -8.80
C ASN A 109 -10.23 -3.86 -9.54
N ASN A 110 -11.26 -3.00 -9.63
CA ASN A 110 -11.20 -1.74 -10.36
C ASN A 110 -10.52 -0.66 -9.50
N VAL A 111 -9.21 -0.78 -9.34
CA VAL A 111 -8.39 0.08 -8.48
C VAL A 111 -7.28 0.77 -9.24
N LYS A 112 -7.01 2.02 -8.92
CA LYS A 112 -5.93 2.83 -9.51
C LYS A 112 -5.26 3.66 -8.43
N ILE A 113 -4.01 4.07 -8.68
CA ILE A 113 -3.29 5.08 -7.88
C ILE A 113 -3.14 6.36 -8.70
N MET A 114 -3.41 7.51 -8.09
CA MET A 114 -3.03 8.81 -8.65
C MET A 114 -1.52 9.04 -8.47
N ASN A 115 -0.78 9.07 -9.57
CA ASN A 115 0.67 9.19 -9.55
C ASN A 115 1.13 10.54 -8.96
N GLY A 116 1.99 10.49 -7.95
CA GLY A 116 2.47 11.66 -7.22
C GLY A 116 1.61 12.05 -6.01
N GLY A 117 0.43 11.46 -5.85
CA GLY A 117 -0.43 11.65 -4.68
C GLY A 117 -0.87 13.09 -4.45
N ARG A 118 -1.21 13.39 -3.18
CA ARG A 118 -1.68 14.69 -2.74
C ARG A 118 -0.66 15.81 -3.00
N ASP A 119 0.61 15.55 -2.71
CA ASP A 119 1.64 16.58 -2.79
C ASP A 119 1.81 17.11 -4.22
N LYS A 120 1.76 16.22 -5.21
CA LYS A 120 1.83 16.61 -6.62
C LYS A 120 0.59 17.40 -7.07
N TRP A 121 -0.62 16.99 -6.65
CA TRP A 121 -1.86 17.72 -6.92
C TRP A 121 -1.78 19.17 -6.42
N VAL A 122 -1.30 19.34 -5.19
CA VAL A 122 -1.13 20.66 -4.57
C VAL A 122 -0.02 21.47 -5.27
N ALA A 123 1.11 20.84 -5.57
CA ALA A 123 2.23 21.50 -6.26
C ALA A 123 1.85 22.00 -7.67
N GLU A 124 0.90 21.35 -8.34
CA GLU A 124 0.34 21.78 -9.62
C GLU A 124 -0.71 22.90 -9.49
N GLY A 125 -0.99 23.37 -8.27
CA GLY A 125 -1.98 24.42 -8.00
C GLY A 125 -3.42 24.00 -8.27
N ARG A 126 -3.71 22.69 -8.25
CA ARG A 126 -5.05 22.17 -8.48
C ARG A 126 -5.97 22.40 -7.27
N PRO A 127 -7.30 22.50 -7.48
CA PRO A 127 -8.23 22.88 -6.42
C PRO A 127 -8.33 21.83 -5.32
N LEU A 128 -8.45 22.31 -4.08
CA LEU A 128 -8.89 21.54 -2.92
C LEU A 128 -10.22 22.10 -2.41
N THR A 129 -11.00 21.26 -1.77
CA THR A 129 -12.24 21.63 -1.07
C THR A 129 -12.24 21.07 0.35
N ARG A 130 -13.10 21.66 1.20
CA ARG A 130 -13.47 21.11 2.52
C ARG A 130 -14.88 20.55 2.54
N GLU A 131 -15.58 20.65 1.41
CA GLU A 131 -16.93 20.14 1.27
C GLU A 131 -16.91 18.61 1.18
N LYS A 132 -17.42 17.94 2.20
CA LYS A 132 -17.51 16.49 2.24
C LYS A 132 -18.58 16.01 1.27
N PRO A 133 -18.24 15.18 0.27
CA PRO A 133 -19.21 14.70 -0.69
C PRO A 133 -20.22 13.78 0.00
N ARG A 134 -21.42 13.76 -0.55
CA ARG A 134 -22.47 12.82 -0.14
C ARG A 134 -22.90 12.00 -1.33
N TYR A 135 -22.64 10.72 -1.27
CA TYR A 135 -23.08 9.78 -2.29
C TYR A 135 -24.28 8.99 -1.79
N ALA A 136 -25.20 8.69 -2.69
CA ALA A 136 -26.29 7.75 -2.38
C ALA A 136 -25.64 6.37 -2.10
N PRO A 137 -26.06 5.68 -1.03
CA PRO A 137 -25.59 4.32 -0.79
C PRO A 137 -25.92 3.41 -1.98
N VAL A 138 -24.97 2.55 -2.34
CA VAL A 138 -25.10 1.54 -3.39
C VAL A 138 -24.96 0.16 -2.79
N GLU A 139 -25.61 -0.83 -3.38
CA GLU A 139 -25.42 -2.22 -2.96
C GLU A 139 -23.99 -2.68 -3.32
N TYR A 140 -23.30 -3.23 -2.34
CA TYR A 140 -22.00 -3.87 -2.53
C TYR A 140 -22.09 -5.34 -2.10
N PRO A 141 -21.66 -6.31 -2.94
CA PRO A 141 -21.77 -7.72 -2.61
C PRO A 141 -20.85 -8.09 -1.44
N VAL A 142 -21.37 -8.82 -0.48
CA VAL A 142 -20.58 -9.39 0.60
C VAL A 142 -19.83 -10.61 0.06
N LEU A 143 -18.49 -10.54 0.02
CA LEU A 143 -17.67 -11.65 -0.42
C LEU A 143 -17.67 -12.76 0.65
N SER A 144 -17.67 -14.01 0.21
CA SER A 144 -17.61 -15.16 1.13
C SER A 144 -16.24 -15.39 1.73
N VAL A 145 -15.16 -14.94 1.04
CA VAL A 145 -13.76 -15.18 1.47
C VAL A 145 -12.88 -14.05 0.96
N ARG A 146 -11.99 -13.54 1.82
CA ARG A 146 -10.91 -12.61 1.42
C ARG A 146 -9.83 -13.36 0.64
N ARG A 147 -9.07 -12.63 -0.17
CA ARG A 147 -7.95 -13.17 -0.98
C ARG A 147 -6.64 -13.24 -0.19
N ASP A 148 -6.71 -13.57 1.11
CA ASP A 148 -5.53 -13.63 1.97
C ASP A 148 -4.45 -14.54 1.40
N ALA A 149 -4.81 -15.74 0.94
CA ALA A 149 -3.86 -16.70 0.37
C ALA A 149 -3.14 -16.22 -0.91
N GLU A 150 -3.71 -15.22 -1.61
CA GLU A 150 -3.15 -14.76 -2.89
C GLU A 150 -2.14 -13.62 -2.71
N ILE A 151 -2.46 -12.64 -1.88
CA ILE A 151 -1.71 -11.38 -1.80
C ILE A 151 -1.25 -10.99 -0.39
N ARG A 152 -1.62 -11.77 0.63
CA ARG A 152 -1.21 -11.59 2.03
C ARG A 152 -0.27 -12.70 2.46
N ALA A 153 0.72 -12.39 3.24
CA ALA A 153 1.58 -13.34 3.93
C ALA A 153 1.41 -13.20 5.44
N PHE A 154 1.55 -14.31 6.14
CA PHE A 154 1.55 -14.39 7.59
C PHE A 154 2.96 -14.70 8.10
N PHE A 155 3.12 -14.76 9.41
CA PHE A 155 4.42 -15.07 10.03
C PHE A 155 5.02 -16.36 9.49
N GLU A 156 4.22 -17.40 9.36
CA GLU A 156 4.65 -18.71 8.89
C GLU A 156 5.20 -18.68 7.46
N ASP A 157 4.61 -17.85 6.58
CA ASP A 157 5.10 -17.65 5.22
C ASP A 157 6.46 -16.94 5.22
N ALA A 158 6.59 -15.85 6.00
CA ALA A 158 7.84 -15.13 6.13
C ALA A 158 8.96 -15.98 6.76
N ASP A 159 8.62 -16.79 7.76
CA ASP A 159 9.55 -17.75 8.40
C ASP A 159 9.99 -18.83 7.40
N GLN A 160 9.08 -19.34 6.58
CA GLN A 160 9.42 -20.28 5.51
C GLN A 160 10.35 -19.64 4.47
N HIS A 161 10.08 -18.40 4.03
CA HIS A 161 10.95 -17.67 3.11
C HIS A 161 12.36 -17.51 3.69
N SER A 162 12.43 -17.09 4.95
CA SER A 162 13.71 -16.94 5.67
C SER A 162 14.52 -18.23 5.70
N LYS A 163 13.87 -19.36 6.03
CA LYS A 163 14.53 -20.67 6.17
C LYS A 163 14.91 -21.30 4.84
N SER A 164 14.16 -21.07 3.79
CA SER A 164 14.37 -21.70 2.45
C SER A 164 15.14 -20.81 1.48
N GLY A 165 15.50 -19.58 1.87
CA GLY A 165 16.19 -18.64 0.99
C GLY A 165 15.31 -18.13 -0.15
N LEU A 166 13.98 -18.17 -0.01
CA LEU A 166 13.06 -17.54 -0.94
C LEU A 166 13.12 -16.02 -0.82
N PRO A 167 12.75 -15.28 -1.87
CA PRO A 167 12.80 -13.83 -1.87
C PRO A 167 11.98 -13.19 -0.73
N LEU A 168 12.65 -12.45 0.13
CA LEU A 168 12.08 -11.70 1.25
C LEU A 168 12.66 -10.28 1.23
N ILE A 169 11.80 -9.25 1.22
CA ILE A 169 12.20 -7.87 1.06
C ILE A 169 11.76 -7.06 2.27
N ASP A 170 12.74 -6.45 2.93
CA ASP A 170 12.51 -5.41 3.96
C ASP A 170 12.54 -4.04 3.29
N VAL A 171 11.40 -3.35 3.33
CA VAL A 171 11.26 -2.05 2.67
C VAL A 171 11.39 -0.87 3.63
N ARG A 172 11.80 -1.14 4.88
CA ARG A 172 12.07 -0.12 5.90
C ARG A 172 13.35 0.66 5.58
N SER A 173 13.65 1.66 6.39
CA SER A 173 14.92 2.39 6.28
C SER A 173 16.13 1.50 6.57
N PRO A 174 17.32 1.84 6.04
CA PRO A 174 18.55 1.11 6.35
C PRO A 174 18.87 1.04 7.85
N GLY A 175 18.56 2.09 8.61
CA GLY A 175 18.77 2.10 10.07
C GLY A 175 17.86 1.11 10.81
N GLU A 176 16.58 0.97 10.37
CA GLU A 176 15.67 -0.06 10.89
C GLU A 176 16.16 -1.45 10.53
N PHE A 177 16.61 -1.66 9.29
CA PHE A 177 17.14 -2.94 8.81
C PHE A 177 18.36 -3.40 9.60
N ARG A 178 19.36 -2.52 9.78
CA ARG A 178 20.57 -2.84 10.54
C ARG A 178 20.34 -2.97 12.05
N GLY A 179 19.17 -2.56 12.53
CA GLY A 179 18.82 -2.59 13.96
C GLY A 179 19.44 -1.45 14.77
N GLU A 180 19.82 -0.37 14.13
CA GLU A 180 20.26 0.88 14.76
C GLU A 180 19.12 1.62 15.43
N ILE A 181 17.94 1.53 14.83
CA ILE A 181 16.66 2.02 15.36
C ILE A 181 15.61 0.90 15.27
N THR A 182 14.64 0.92 16.17
CA THR A 182 13.56 -0.08 16.20
C THR A 182 12.32 0.34 15.42
N HIS A 183 12.14 1.65 15.23
CA HIS A 183 11.00 2.26 14.57
C HIS A 183 11.40 3.65 14.05
N MET A 184 10.59 4.23 13.20
CA MET A 184 10.76 5.62 12.77
C MET A 184 10.48 6.56 13.95
N PRO A 185 11.29 7.60 14.16
CA PRO A 185 11.13 8.52 15.29
C PRO A 185 9.73 9.16 15.40
N GLU A 186 9.05 9.33 14.27
CA GLU A 186 7.72 9.91 14.16
C GLU A 186 6.60 8.97 14.64
N TYR A 187 6.90 7.66 14.84
CA TYR A 187 5.91 6.64 15.21
C TYR A 187 6.33 5.82 16.45
N PRO A 188 6.58 6.46 17.59
CA PRO A 188 7.08 5.78 18.79
C PRO A 188 6.08 4.79 19.40
N GLN A 189 4.77 5.00 19.17
CA GLN A 189 3.70 4.15 19.70
C GLN A 189 3.66 2.75 19.06
N GLU A 190 4.33 2.55 17.96
CA GLU A 190 4.41 1.26 17.28
C GLU A 190 5.78 0.61 17.49
N GLY A 191 6.30 0.78 18.68
CA GLY A 191 7.60 0.29 19.10
C GLY A 191 7.72 -1.22 19.05
N VAL A 192 8.92 -1.66 18.74
CA VAL A 192 9.34 -3.06 18.73
C VAL A 192 10.47 -3.24 19.74
N LEU A 193 10.46 -4.35 20.46
CA LEU A 193 11.46 -4.62 21.51
C LEU A 193 12.86 -4.87 20.96
N ARG A 194 12.99 -5.27 19.69
CA ARG A 194 14.27 -5.63 19.07
C ARG A 194 14.44 -4.99 17.71
N GLY A 195 15.61 -4.40 17.48
CA GLY A 195 16.05 -3.91 16.18
C GLY A 195 16.68 -5.03 15.33
N GLY A 196 16.70 -4.85 14.03
CA GLY A 196 17.23 -5.77 13.04
C GLY A 196 16.23 -6.11 11.95
N HIS A 197 16.44 -7.25 11.28
CA HIS A 197 15.60 -7.69 10.17
C HIS A 197 15.39 -9.22 10.21
N VAL A 198 14.45 -9.71 9.40
CA VAL A 198 14.21 -11.15 9.20
C VAL A 198 15.44 -11.74 8.50
N PRO A 199 16.05 -12.83 9.04
CA PRO A 199 17.21 -13.42 8.41
C PRO A 199 16.97 -13.78 6.95
N GLY A 200 17.94 -13.41 6.08
CA GLY A 200 17.84 -13.61 4.64
C GLY A 200 17.06 -12.55 3.87
N ALA A 201 16.42 -11.60 4.54
CA ALA A 201 15.76 -10.49 3.88
C ALA A 201 16.77 -9.56 3.20
N LYS A 202 16.35 -8.98 2.04
CA LYS A 202 17.10 -7.94 1.34
C LYS A 202 16.54 -6.58 1.68
N SER A 203 17.40 -5.61 1.99
CA SER A 203 17.03 -4.23 2.25
C SER A 203 16.76 -3.50 0.95
N VAL A 204 15.50 -3.09 0.73
CA VAL A 204 15.08 -2.27 -0.42
C VAL A 204 14.11 -1.21 0.08
N PRO A 205 14.59 -0.07 0.57
CA PRO A 205 13.73 0.98 1.09
C PRO A 205 12.65 1.39 0.08
N TRP A 206 11.39 1.40 0.48
CA TRP A 206 10.25 1.69 -0.40
C TRP A 206 10.41 3.00 -1.18
N LYS A 207 11.01 4.01 -0.54
CA LYS A 207 11.21 5.34 -1.12
C LYS A 207 12.13 5.33 -2.35
N THR A 208 12.95 4.29 -2.55
CA THR A 208 13.78 4.16 -3.74
C THR A 208 12.98 4.00 -5.03
N ALA A 209 11.69 3.65 -4.92
CA ALA A 209 10.80 3.47 -6.07
C ALA A 209 10.12 4.77 -6.55
N VAL A 210 10.32 5.90 -5.87
CA VAL A 210 9.68 7.18 -6.22
C VAL A 210 10.70 8.28 -6.52
N ASN A 211 10.27 9.25 -7.31
CA ASN A 211 10.97 10.49 -7.59
C ASN A 211 10.71 11.53 -6.49
N ASP A 212 11.41 12.66 -6.54
CA ASP A 212 11.27 13.73 -5.54
C ASP A 212 9.88 14.37 -5.52
N ASP A 213 9.16 14.34 -6.66
CA ASP A 213 7.77 14.81 -6.78
C ASP A 213 6.72 13.77 -6.35
N GLY A 214 7.14 12.66 -5.77
CA GLY A 214 6.28 11.57 -5.31
C GLY A 214 5.76 10.64 -6.42
N THR A 215 6.10 10.88 -7.68
CA THR A 215 5.74 9.97 -8.78
C THR A 215 6.58 8.71 -8.75
N PHE A 216 6.03 7.60 -9.25
CA PHE A 216 6.81 6.37 -9.41
C PHE A 216 7.91 6.54 -10.46
N LYS A 217 9.05 5.92 -10.23
CA LYS A 217 10.15 5.82 -11.18
C LYS A 217 9.73 5.04 -12.41
N SER A 218 10.40 5.31 -13.55
CA SER A 218 10.17 4.57 -14.79
C SER A 218 10.35 3.05 -14.60
N ARG A 219 9.71 2.26 -15.45
CA ARG A 219 9.87 0.80 -15.42
C ARG A 219 11.32 0.37 -15.46
N GLU A 220 12.12 0.99 -16.34
CA GLU A 220 13.56 0.68 -16.45
C GLU A 220 14.32 0.93 -15.15
N GLU A 221 14.04 2.05 -14.45
CA GLU A 221 14.67 2.33 -13.14
C GLU A 221 14.21 1.35 -12.07
N LEU A 222 12.93 0.98 -12.06
CA LEU A 222 12.39 -0.02 -11.14
C LEU A 222 12.99 -1.41 -11.40
N GLU A 223 13.17 -1.81 -12.65
CA GLU A 223 13.85 -3.06 -13.01
C GLU A 223 15.32 -3.07 -12.54
N LYS A 224 16.02 -1.93 -12.62
CA LYS A 224 17.38 -1.80 -12.06
C LYS A 224 17.40 -2.01 -10.55
N ILE A 225 16.40 -1.52 -9.83
CA ILE A 225 16.30 -1.67 -8.37
C ILE A 225 15.97 -3.12 -8.00
N TYR A 226 14.86 -3.63 -8.51
CA TYR A 226 14.28 -4.89 -8.03
C TYR A 226 14.81 -6.11 -8.77
N THR A 227 14.86 -6.09 -10.09
CA THR A 227 15.27 -7.24 -10.88
C THR A 227 16.79 -7.41 -10.88
N GLN A 228 17.53 -6.35 -11.16
CA GLN A 228 18.99 -6.40 -11.24
C GLN A 228 19.66 -6.24 -9.86
N GLY A 229 19.31 -5.19 -9.12
CA GLY A 229 19.92 -4.88 -7.82
C GLY A 229 19.63 -5.90 -6.75
N CYS A 230 18.39 -6.40 -6.69
CA CYS A 230 17.97 -7.39 -5.71
C CYS A 230 17.90 -8.82 -6.26
N ALA A 231 18.19 -9.01 -7.53
CA ALA A 231 18.09 -10.31 -8.21
C ALA A 231 16.73 -11.00 -8.00
N LEU A 232 15.63 -10.20 -8.02
CA LEU A 232 14.29 -10.75 -7.98
C LEU A 232 13.89 -11.29 -9.35
N SER A 233 13.13 -12.37 -9.36
CA SER A 233 12.58 -12.95 -10.58
C SER A 233 11.05 -12.81 -10.56
N PRO A 234 10.43 -12.38 -11.69
CA PRO A 234 8.97 -12.19 -11.77
C PRO A 234 8.12 -13.42 -11.47
N ASP A 235 8.70 -14.63 -11.65
CA ASP A 235 7.99 -15.90 -11.45
C ASP A 235 8.17 -16.48 -10.03
N LYS A 236 8.98 -15.86 -9.18
CA LYS A 236 9.21 -16.33 -7.81
C LYS A 236 8.12 -15.82 -6.88
N ASP A 237 7.85 -16.61 -5.84
CA ASP A 237 7.08 -16.16 -4.69
C ASP A 237 7.91 -15.16 -3.88
N ILE A 238 7.40 -13.96 -3.68
CA ILE A 238 8.09 -12.84 -3.04
C ILE A 238 7.25 -12.35 -1.88
N VAL A 239 7.84 -12.25 -0.72
CA VAL A 239 7.22 -11.63 0.44
C VAL A 239 7.90 -10.29 0.71
N ALA A 240 7.11 -9.22 0.78
CA ALA A 240 7.56 -7.90 1.19
C ALA A 240 7.00 -7.56 2.58
N TYR A 241 7.82 -6.94 3.43
CA TYR A 241 7.38 -6.49 4.75
C TYR A 241 7.98 -5.12 5.11
N CYS A 242 7.33 -4.43 6.04
CA CYS A 242 7.84 -3.18 6.61
C CYS A 242 7.68 -3.16 8.14
N ARG A 243 6.90 -2.25 8.67
CA ARG A 243 6.53 -2.14 10.08
C ARG A 243 5.20 -2.85 10.37
N ILE A 244 4.12 -2.47 9.64
CA ILE A 244 2.76 -3.00 9.79
C ILE A 244 2.05 -3.22 8.44
N GLY A 245 2.77 -3.31 7.32
CA GLY A 245 2.23 -3.60 6.00
C GLY A 245 1.97 -2.39 5.09
N GLU A 246 2.06 -1.16 5.58
CA GLU A 246 1.75 0.06 4.84
C GLU A 246 2.79 0.40 3.76
N ARG A 247 4.08 0.48 4.11
CA ARG A 247 5.17 0.75 3.16
C ARG A 247 5.39 -0.42 2.20
N SER A 248 5.18 -1.64 2.67
CA SER A 248 5.29 -2.84 1.84
C SER A 248 4.13 -3.01 0.86
N SER A 249 2.95 -2.44 1.14
CA SER A 249 1.87 -2.34 0.15
C SER A 249 2.26 -1.46 -1.05
N HIS A 250 3.04 -0.40 -0.82
CA HIS A 250 3.58 0.42 -1.90
C HIS A 250 4.54 -0.41 -2.78
N THR A 251 5.45 -1.17 -2.18
CA THR A 251 6.35 -2.07 -2.92
C THR A 251 5.57 -3.20 -3.61
N TRP A 252 4.55 -3.76 -2.96
CA TRP A 252 3.65 -4.73 -3.58
C TRP A 252 2.97 -4.15 -4.83
N PHE A 253 2.49 -2.91 -4.79
CA PHE A 253 1.93 -2.23 -5.96
C PHE A 253 2.96 -2.10 -7.08
N VAL A 254 4.19 -1.67 -6.76
CA VAL A 254 5.28 -1.54 -7.74
C VAL A 254 5.58 -2.87 -8.42
N LEU A 255 5.79 -3.93 -7.64
CA LEU A 255 6.14 -5.25 -8.18
C LEU A 255 5.00 -5.85 -8.99
N THR A 256 3.76 -5.77 -8.47
CA THR A 256 2.59 -6.40 -9.09
C THR A 256 2.12 -5.63 -10.33
N TYR A 257 1.91 -4.31 -10.20
CA TYR A 257 1.29 -3.53 -11.28
C TYR A 257 2.30 -2.88 -12.22
N LEU A 258 3.39 -2.34 -11.70
CA LEU A 258 4.33 -1.63 -12.55
C LEU A 258 5.31 -2.57 -13.24
N LEU A 259 5.77 -3.61 -12.54
CA LEU A 259 6.70 -4.59 -13.07
C LEU A 259 6.05 -5.89 -13.55
N GLY A 260 4.82 -6.20 -13.15
CA GLY A 260 4.07 -7.38 -13.60
C GLY A 260 4.50 -8.70 -12.93
N TYR A 261 5.01 -8.64 -11.70
CA TYR A 261 5.34 -9.83 -10.92
C TYR A 261 4.06 -10.53 -10.47
N LYS A 262 4.01 -11.85 -10.59
CA LYS A 262 2.77 -12.62 -10.43
C LYS A 262 2.47 -13.03 -9.00
N ASN A 263 3.51 -13.31 -8.21
CA ASN A 263 3.40 -13.92 -6.89
C ASN A 263 4.07 -13.02 -5.85
N VAL A 264 3.45 -11.88 -5.56
CA VAL A 264 3.93 -10.94 -4.55
C VAL A 264 2.92 -10.87 -3.41
N ARG A 265 3.37 -11.15 -2.20
CA ARG A 265 2.55 -11.10 -1.00
C ARG A 265 3.07 -10.07 -0.01
N ASN A 266 2.16 -9.36 0.63
CA ASN A 266 2.47 -8.39 1.66
C ASN A 266 2.32 -9.06 3.04
N TYR A 267 3.42 -9.13 3.80
CA TYR A 267 3.39 -9.57 5.18
C TYR A 267 3.04 -8.35 6.06
N ASP A 268 1.77 -8.19 6.37
CA ASP A 268 1.27 -7.02 7.12
C ASP A 268 1.54 -7.10 8.63
N GLY A 269 1.72 -8.27 9.22
CA GLY A 269 2.26 -8.42 10.58
C GLY A 269 3.63 -7.77 10.72
N SER A 270 4.46 -7.91 9.69
CA SER A 270 5.71 -7.15 9.49
C SER A 270 6.65 -7.20 10.70
N TRP A 271 7.48 -6.14 10.85
CA TRP A 271 8.46 -6.08 11.94
C TRP A 271 7.81 -5.95 13.32
N THR A 272 6.63 -5.33 13.41
CA THR A 272 5.90 -5.22 14.66
C THR A 272 5.50 -6.59 15.22
N GLU A 273 5.14 -7.53 14.37
CA GLU A 273 4.91 -8.92 14.77
C GLU A 273 6.24 -9.65 14.98
N TRP A 274 7.12 -9.67 13.98
CA TRP A 274 8.35 -10.46 13.99
C TRP A 274 9.28 -10.08 15.12
N GLY A 275 9.58 -8.79 15.29
CA GLY A 275 10.52 -8.28 16.28
C GLY A 275 10.06 -8.43 17.72
N ASN A 276 8.75 -8.62 17.95
CA ASN A 276 8.15 -8.86 19.26
C ASN A 276 7.88 -10.35 19.54
N ARG A 277 7.90 -11.22 18.52
CA ARG A 277 7.57 -12.63 18.68
C ARG A 277 8.67 -13.38 19.42
N VAL A 278 8.25 -14.13 20.43
CA VAL A 278 9.16 -14.97 21.23
C VAL A 278 9.80 -16.04 20.33
N ARG A 279 11.14 -16.16 20.39
CA ARG A 279 11.95 -17.11 19.63
C ARG A 279 12.04 -16.84 18.12
N ALA A 280 11.46 -15.76 17.58
CA ALA A 280 11.72 -15.40 16.19
C ALA A 280 13.20 -15.02 16.01
N PRO A 281 13.90 -15.59 15.00
CA PRO A 281 15.30 -15.27 14.75
C PRO A 281 15.42 -13.85 14.18
N ILE A 282 16.50 -13.15 14.53
CA ILE A 282 16.76 -11.77 14.09
C ILE A 282 18.20 -11.70 13.59
N ALA A 283 18.39 -11.09 12.42
CA ALA A 283 19.68 -10.66 11.92
C ALA A 283 19.87 -9.16 12.17
N ARG A 284 21.13 -8.73 12.26
CA ARG A 284 21.53 -7.32 12.42
C ARG A 284 22.77 -7.03 11.56
N GLY A 285 22.95 -5.77 11.22
CA GLY A 285 24.02 -5.35 10.34
C GLY A 285 23.64 -5.52 8.87
N GLU A 286 24.66 -5.75 8.02
CA GLU A 286 24.48 -5.91 6.57
C GLU A 286 23.84 -7.25 6.19
#